data_c41e95bd7de2b1d580b3bcddeca1769f
#
_entry.id   c41e95bd7de2b1d580b3bcddeca1769f
#
_cell.length_a   1.000
_cell.length_b   1.000
_cell.length_c   1.000
_cell.angle_alpha   90.00
_cell.angle_beta   90.00
_cell.angle_gamma   90.00
#
_symmetry.space_group_name_H-M   'P 1'
#
loop_
_entity.id
_entity.type
_entity.pdbx_description
1 polymer ?
#
loop_
_entity_poly.entity_id
_entity_poly.type
_entity_poly.pdbx_seq_one_letter_code
_entity_poly.pdbx_strand_id
1 'polypeptide(L)'
;MINSIKFIRKYRFTIVISIFIWTLCLIPIPDTPLDNVRLIDKWTHLVFFGSLTISTLLETLYKRKQASSGKLLACVIAYPLLTGGLIEIVQATCTGGRRSGDILDFAADAIGVTIGLVIGMLLVRCLSTCNKG
;
A
#
# COMPACT_ATOMS: atom_id res chain seq x y z
N MET A 1 -6.05 0.28 25.71
CA MET A 1 -5.50 -1.04 25.40
C MET A 1 -6.45 -1.93 24.61
N ILE A 2 -7.71 -2.14 25.02
CA ILE A 2 -8.69 -2.99 24.28
C ILE A 2 -8.96 -2.48 22.85
N ASN A 3 -9.02 -1.17 22.63
CA ASN A 3 -9.27 -0.58 21.31
C ASN A 3 -8.09 -0.79 20.34
N SER A 4 -6.84 -0.77 20.84
CA SER A 4 -5.64 -0.99 20.02
C SER A 4 -5.56 -2.42 19.54
N ILE A 5 -5.89 -3.42 20.37
CA ILE A 5 -5.92 -4.83 19.99
C ILE A 5 -6.99 -5.08 18.92
N LYS A 6 -8.17 -4.48 19.06
CA LYS A 6 -9.23 -4.57 18.05
C LYS A 6 -8.82 -3.96 16.73
N PHE A 7 -8.09 -2.83 16.76
CA PHE A 7 -7.56 -2.18 15.57
C PHE A 7 -6.53 -3.07 14.86
N ILE A 8 -5.53 -3.60 15.58
CA ILE A 8 -4.51 -4.50 15.03
C ILE A 8 -5.14 -5.75 14.40
N ARG A 9 -6.10 -6.38 15.09
CA ARG A 9 -6.82 -7.55 14.56
C ARG A 9 -7.64 -7.23 13.31
N LYS A 10 -8.12 -5.98 13.19
CA LYS A 10 -8.90 -5.54 12.04
C LYS A 10 -8.01 -5.30 10.81
N TYR A 11 -6.85 -4.66 10.98
CA TYR A 11 -5.95 -4.23 9.90
C TYR A 11 -4.66 -5.07 9.85
N ARG A 12 -4.74 -6.35 10.18
CA ARG A 12 -3.57 -7.22 10.31
C ARG A 12 -2.78 -7.38 9.01
N PHE A 13 -3.45 -7.54 7.86
CA PHE A 13 -2.79 -7.67 6.57
C PHE A 13 -2.18 -6.34 6.11
N THR A 14 -2.92 -5.24 6.26
CA THR A 14 -2.41 -3.90 6.00
C THR A 14 -1.14 -3.62 6.80
N ILE A 15 -1.12 -3.96 8.09
CA ILE A 15 0.05 -3.75 8.96
C ILE A 15 1.24 -4.61 8.51
N VAL A 16 1.03 -5.89 8.22
CA VAL A 16 2.09 -6.80 7.76
C VAL A 16 2.68 -6.31 6.43
N ILE A 17 1.83 -5.98 5.46
CA ILE A 17 2.26 -5.45 4.16
C ILE A 17 3.03 -4.13 4.34
N SER A 18 2.56 -3.22 5.20
CA SER A 18 3.25 -1.96 5.47
C SER A 18 4.65 -2.20 6.05
N ILE A 19 4.78 -3.07 7.05
CA ILE A 19 6.10 -3.41 7.64
C ILE A 19 7.02 -4.01 6.56
N PHE A 20 6.50 -4.88 5.72
CA PHE A 20 7.24 -5.50 4.62
C PHE A 20 7.76 -4.45 3.62
N ILE A 21 6.89 -3.54 3.18
CA ILE A 21 7.25 -2.44 2.26
C ILE A 21 8.33 -1.57 2.89
N TRP A 22 8.12 -1.09 4.12
CA TRP A 22 9.11 -0.27 4.83
C TRP A 22 10.46 -0.97 4.94
N THR A 23 10.45 -2.26 5.28
CA THR A 23 11.68 -3.04 5.39
C THR A 23 12.42 -3.09 4.05
N LEU A 24 11.73 -3.47 2.96
CA LEU A 24 12.36 -3.61 1.65
C LEU A 24 12.82 -2.28 1.06
N CYS A 25 12.09 -1.19 1.30
CA CYS A 25 12.48 0.12 0.80
C CYS A 25 13.69 0.71 1.55
N LEU A 26 13.96 0.30 2.78
CA LEU A 26 15.03 0.88 3.60
C LEU A 26 16.28 0.02 3.76
N ILE A 27 16.18 -1.31 3.59
CA ILE A 27 17.37 -2.17 3.64
C ILE A 27 18.24 -1.92 2.40
N PRO A 28 19.57 -2.03 2.54
CA PRO A 28 20.45 -2.07 1.39
C PRO A 28 20.20 -3.37 0.63
N ILE A 29 19.85 -3.26 -0.65
CA ILE A 29 19.70 -4.41 -1.55
C ILE A 29 21.06 -4.61 -2.23
N PRO A 30 21.66 -5.81 -2.18
CA PRO A 30 22.86 -6.11 -2.95
C PRO A 30 22.53 -6.08 -4.45
N ASP A 31 23.52 -5.76 -5.26
CA ASP A 31 23.39 -5.75 -6.73
C ASP A 31 22.83 -7.09 -7.22
N THR A 32 21.76 -7.03 -7.98
CA THR A 32 21.07 -8.21 -8.49
C THR A 32 21.04 -8.17 -10.02
N PRO A 33 20.88 -9.32 -10.71
CA PRO A 33 20.66 -9.33 -12.16
C PRO A 33 19.44 -8.51 -12.61
N LEU A 34 18.52 -8.23 -11.67
CA LEU A 34 17.32 -7.44 -11.93
C LEU A 34 17.61 -5.94 -12.06
N ASP A 35 18.76 -5.46 -11.57
CA ASP A 35 19.16 -4.05 -11.70
C ASP A 35 19.35 -3.64 -13.17
N ASN A 36 19.55 -4.60 -14.06
CA ASN A 36 19.57 -4.39 -15.50
C ASN A 36 18.18 -4.24 -16.12
N VAL A 37 17.10 -4.53 -15.38
CA VAL A 37 15.74 -4.36 -15.88
C VAL A 37 15.33 -2.90 -15.70
N ARG A 38 15.12 -2.23 -16.82
CA ARG A 38 14.71 -0.82 -16.84
C ARG A 38 13.45 -0.60 -15.99
N LEU A 39 13.51 0.34 -15.07
CA LEU A 39 12.41 0.75 -14.21
C LEU A 39 11.91 -0.33 -13.23
N ILE A 40 12.73 -1.34 -12.88
CA ILE A 40 12.34 -2.40 -11.95
C ILE A 40 11.89 -1.83 -10.60
N ASP A 41 12.54 -0.78 -10.14
CA ASP A 41 12.22 -0.09 -8.90
C ASP A 41 10.79 0.47 -8.95
N LYS A 42 10.43 1.16 -10.03
CA LYS A 42 9.09 1.72 -10.24
C LYS A 42 7.99 0.66 -10.33
N TRP A 43 8.27 -0.47 -10.96
CA TRP A 43 7.35 -1.61 -10.98
C TRP A 43 7.14 -2.20 -9.59
N THR A 44 8.20 -2.25 -8.79
CA THR A 44 8.14 -2.73 -7.40
C THR A 44 7.26 -1.81 -6.55
N HIS A 45 7.44 -0.49 -6.64
CA HIS A 45 6.61 0.51 -5.98
C HIS A 45 5.15 0.38 -6.38
N LEU A 46 4.85 0.29 -7.68
CA LEU A 46 3.49 0.12 -8.19
C LEU A 46 2.80 -1.11 -7.58
N VAL A 47 3.48 -2.26 -7.55
CA VAL A 47 2.92 -3.52 -7.01
C VAL A 47 2.74 -3.42 -5.50
N PHE A 48 3.69 -2.86 -4.78
CA PHE A 48 3.64 -2.72 -3.33
C PHE A 48 2.47 -1.83 -2.90
N PHE A 49 2.35 -0.65 -3.49
CA PHE A 49 1.30 0.30 -3.11
C PHE A 49 -0.07 -0.09 -3.65
N GLY A 50 -0.13 -0.79 -4.78
CA GLY A 50 -1.34 -1.46 -5.24
C GLY A 50 -1.84 -2.52 -4.26
N SER A 51 -0.97 -3.40 -3.80
CA SER A 51 -1.28 -4.45 -2.82
C SER A 51 -1.69 -3.87 -1.47
N LEU A 52 -0.99 -2.83 -1.01
CA LEU A 52 -1.32 -2.12 0.23
C LEU A 52 -2.72 -1.51 0.16
N THR A 53 -3.07 -0.88 -0.96
CA THR A 53 -4.39 -0.28 -1.17
C THR A 53 -5.49 -1.33 -1.20
N ILE A 54 -5.29 -2.43 -1.91
CA ILE A 54 -6.25 -3.55 -1.94
C ILE A 54 -6.49 -4.08 -0.53
N SER A 55 -5.42 -4.36 0.22
CA SER A 55 -5.51 -4.87 1.59
C SER A 55 -6.26 -3.91 2.51
N THR A 56 -5.89 -2.62 2.49
CA THR A 56 -6.54 -1.59 3.31
C THR A 56 -8.01 -1.45 2.98
N LEU A 57 -8.37 -1.49 1.69
CA LEU A 57 -9.75 -1.39 1.23
C LEU A 57 -10.57 -2.61 1.67
N LEU A 58 -10.05 -3.82 1.46
CA LEU A 58 -10.73 -5.06 1.86
C LEU A 58 -10.97 -5.09 3.37
N GLU A 59 -9.96 -4.80 4.18
CA GLU A 59 -10.10 -4.78 5.65
C GLU A 59 -11.01 -3.66 6.16
N THR A 60 -11.14 -2.57 5.39
CA THR A 60 -12.02 -1.45 5.73
C THR A 60 -13.47 -1.75 5.38
N LEU A 61 -13.74 -2.31 4.19
CA LEU A 61 -15.09 -2.42 3.63
C LEU A 61 -15.73 -3.80 3.74
N TYR A 62 -14.95 -4.88 3.73
CA TYR A 62 -15.49 -6.25 3.65
C TYR A 62 -16.51 -6.60 4.75
N LYS A 63 -16.33 -6.08 5.97
CA LYS A 63 -17.23 -6.33 7.10
C LYS A 63 -18.29 -5.24 7.31
N ARG A 64 -18.35 -4.23 6.46
CA ARG A 64 -19.35 -3.17 6.55
C ARG A 64 -20.53 -3.44 5.64
N LYS A 65 -21.71 -3.57 6.24
CA LYS A 65 -22.99 -3.73 5.53
C LYS A 65 -23.47 -2.45 4.83
N GLN A 66 -22.85 -1.30 5.10
CA GLN A 66 -23.23 0.00 4.51
C GLN A 66 -22.18 0.49 3.51
N ALA A 67 -22.68 1.17 2.48
CA ALA A 67 -21.85 1.83 1.47
C ALA A 67 -20.76 2.68 2.12
N SER A 68 -19.60 2.64 1.50
CA SER A 68 -18.43 3.40 1.89
C SER A 68 -18.77 4.89 2.00
N SER A 69 -18.63 5.45 3.19
CA SER A 69 -18.61 6.91 3.35
C SER A 69 -17.40 7.45 2.57
N GLY A 70 -17.56 8.57 1.87
CA GLY A 70 -16.45 9.23 1.15
C GLY A 70 -15.22 9.48 2.04
N LYS A 71 -15.42 9.74 3.34
CA LYS A 71 -14.33 9.87 4.33
C LYS A 71 -13.51 8.59 4.48
N LEU A 72 -14.15 7.42 4.45
CA LEU A 72 -13.45 6.14 4.55
C LEU A 72 -12.63 5.87 3.29
N LEU A 73 -13.18 6.16 2.13
CA LEU A 73 -12.48 6.02 0.85
C LEU A 73 -11.28 6.98 0.80
N ALA A 74 -11.45 8.21 1.25
CA ALA A 74 -10.36 9.17 1.38
C ALA A 74 -9.23 8.63 2.30
N CYS A 75 -9.55 8.01 3.43
CA CYS A 75 -8.55 7.40 4.31
C CYS A 75 -7.83 6.21 3.64
N VAL A 76 -8.55 5.38 2.87
CA VAL A 76 -7.97 4.24 2.13
C VAL A 76 -6.98 4.70 1.07
N ILE A 77 -7.22 5.85 0.44
CA ILE A 77 -6.31 6.45 -0.55
C ILE A 77 -5.16 7.19 0.14
N ALA A 78 -5.48 8.01 1.14
CA ALA A 78 -4.50 8.86 1.81
C ALA A 78 -3.42 8.04 2.54
N TYR A 79 -3.79 6.93 3.17
CA TYR A 79 -2.85 6.13 3.94
C TYR A 79 -1.68 5.58 3.09
N PRO A 80 -1.90 4.88 1.96
CA PRO A 80 -0.80 4.43 1.11
C PRO A 80 0.00 5.59 0.52
N LEU A 81 -0.63 6.67 0.06
CA LEU A 81 0.08 7.83 -0.51
C LEU A 81 0.96 8.52 0.52
N LEU A 82 0.48 8.72 1.74
CA LEU A 82 1.30 9.28 2.82
C LEU A 82 2.45 8.35 3.19
N THR A 83 2.22 7.03 3.18
CA THR A 83 3.26 6.03 3.44
C THR A 83 4.34 6.10 2.36
N GLY A 84 3.97 6.16 1.08
CA GLY A 84 4.92 6.31 -0.04
C GLY A 84 5.73 7.60 0.07
N GLY A 85 5.07 8.74 0.22
CA GLY A 85 5.75 10.02 0.38
C GLY A 85 6.72 10.05 1.57
N LEU A 86 6.36 9.41 2.70
CA LEU A 86 7.25 9.29 3.85
C LEU A 86 8.46 8.40 3.55
N ILE A 87 8.29 7.30 2.83
CA ILE A 87 9.38 6.43 2.41
C ILE A 87 10.37 7.21 1.55
N GLU A 88 9.89 7.98 0.55
CA GLU A 88 10.76 8.80 -0.32
C GLU A 88 11.56 9.83 0.49
N ILE A 89 10.92 10.50 1.46
CA ILE A 89 11.60 11.45 2.34
C ILE A 89 12.68 10.74 3.18
N VAL A 90 12.37 9.59 3.75
CA VAL A 90 13.31 8.83 4.57
C VAL A 90 14.46 8.29 3.71
N GLN A 91 14.20 7.82 2.50
CA GLN A 91 15.23 7.40 1.54
C GLN A 91 16.16 8.57 1.19
N ALA A 92 15.62 9.76 0.91
CA ALA A 92 16.41 10.93 0.59
C ALA A 92 17.27 11.45 1.75
N THR A 93 16.78 11.31 3.00
CA THR A 93 17.40 11.99 4.16
C THR A 93 18.13 11.07 5.13
N CYS A 94 17.68 9.83 5.27
CA CYS A 94 18.10 8.94 6.35
C CYS A 94 18.93 7.73 5.90
N THR A 95 19.13 7.52 4.58
CA THR A 95 19.88 6.35 4.09
C THR A 95 21.37 6.60 3.88
N GLY A 96 21.87 7.80 4.17
CA GLY A 96 23.27 8.16 3.96
C GLY A 96 23.71 8.07 2.49
N GLY A 97 22.84 8.40 1.55
CA GLY A 97 23.10 8.37 0.11
C GLY A 97 23.01 6.97 -0.55
N ARG A 98 22.64 5.93 0.21
CA ARG A 98 22.45 4.57 -0.34
C ARG A 98 21.19 4.42 -1.18
N ARG A 99 20.18 5.23 -0.89
CA ARG A 99 18.95 5.37 -1.67
C ARG A 99 18.69 6.83 -1.93
N SER A 100 18.29 7.16 -3.12
CA SER A 100 17.81 8.51 -3.49
C SER A 100 16.30 8.48 -3.50
N GLY A 101 15.65 9.39 -2.75
CA GLY A 101 14.22 9.61 -2.93
C GLY A 101 13.95 10.08 -4.36
N ASP A 102 13.03 9.44 -5.06
CA ASP A 102 12.72 9.71 -6.47
C ASP A 102 11.22 10.05 -6.60
N ILE A 103 10.95 11.24 -7.14
CA ILE A 103 9.57 11.66 -7.42
C ILE A 103 8.84 10.71 -8.39
N LEU A 104 9.58 9.99 -9.24
CA LEU A 104 9.01 9.00 -10.15
C LEU A 104 8.57 7.74 -9.39
N ASP A 105 9.21 7.40 -8.27
CA ASP A 105 8.78 6.30 -7.40
C ASP A 105 7.49 6.67 -6.69
N PHE A 106 7.38 7.89 -6.19
CA PHE A 106 6.12 8.40 -5.67
C PHE A 106 4.99 8.44 -6.73
N ALA A 107 5.32 8.77 -7.99
CA ALA A 107 4.35 8.69 -9.07
C ALA A 107 3.91 7.24 -9.35
N ALA A 108 4.83 6.27 -9.29
CA ALA A 108 4.52 4.84 -9.39
C ALA A 108 3.63 4.36 -8.23
N ASP A 109 3.86 4.86 -7.01
CA ASP A 109 2.99 4.62 -5.85
C ASP A 109 1.57 5.10 -6.12
N ALA A 110 1.40 6.32 -6.63
CA ALA A 110 0.09 6.90 -6.94
C ALA A 110 -0.67 6.10 -8.02
N ILE A 111 0.04 5.63 -9.04
CA ILE A 111 -0.53 4.73 -10.05
C ILE A 111 -0.92 3.39 -9.42
N GLY A 112 -0.05 2.81 -8.59
CA GLY A 112 -0.32 1.58 -7.84
C GLY A 112 -1.55 1.71 -6.95
N VAL A 113 -1.68 2.80 -6.20
CA VAL A 113 -2.86 3.11 -5.38
C VAL A 113 -4.13 3.17 -6.23
N THR A 114 -4.07 3.83 -7.38
CA THR A 114 -5.23 3.95 -8.27
C THR A 114 -5.68 2.59 -8.81
N ILE A 115 -4.75 1.79 -9.31
CA ILE A 115 -5.02 0.43 -9.80
C ILE A 115 -5.54 -0.45 -8.65
N GLY A 116 -4.88 -0.40 -7.50
CA GLY A 116 -5.28 -1.14 -6.30
C GLY A 116 -6.68 -0.79 -5.82
N LEU A 117 -7.08 0.48 -5.91
CA LEU A 117 -8.42 0.94 -5.59
C LEU A 117 -9.47 0.32 -6.52
N VAL A 118 -9.22 0.34 -7.85
CA VAL A 118 -10.14 -0.25 -8.84
C VAL A 118 -10.29 -1.75 -8.60
N ILE A 119 -9.17 -2.48 -8.51
CA ILE A 119 -9.19 -3.94 -8.27
C ILE A 119 -9.87 -4.25 -6.93
N GLY A 120 -9.51 -3.56 -5.87
CA GLY A 120 -10.08 -3.77 -4.54
C GLY A 120 -11.59 -3.52 -4.48
N MET A 121 -12.10 -2.49 -5.17
CA MET A 121 -13.54 -2.25 -5.28
C MET A 121 -14.28 -3.36 -6.04
N LEU A 122 -13.68 -3.88 -7.11
CA LEU A 122 -14.24 -5.03 -7.84
C LEU A 122 -14.30 -6.27 -6.94
N LEU A 123 -13.23 -6.56 -6.20
CA LEU A 123 -13.18 -7.67 -5.25
C LEU A 123 -14.23 -7.53 -4.15
N VAL A 124 -14.40 -6.35 -3.55
CA VAL A 124 -15.44 -6.10 -2.54
C VAL A 124 -16.84 -6.36 -3.12
N ARG A 125 -17.11 -5.93 -4.34
CA ARG A 125 -18.39 -6.19 -5.01
C ARG A 125 -18.62 -7.68 -5.22
N CYS A 126 -17.65 -8.40 -5.80
CA CYS A 126 -17.75 -9.85 -6.03
C CYS A 126 -18.01 -10.60 -4.74
N LEU A 127 -17.24 -10.33 -3.69
CA LEU A 127 -17.38 -10.99 -2.38
C LEU A 127 -18.72 -10.67 -1.71
N SER A 128 -19.25 -9.46 -1.89
CA SER A 128 -20.55 -9.09 -1.33
C SER A 128 -21.73 -9.75 -2.06
N THR A 129 -21.56 -10.07 -3.33
CA THR A 129 -22.58 -10.79 -4.13
C THR A 129 -22.62 -12.27 -3.77
N CYS A 130 -21.46 -12.92 -3.66
CA CYS A 130 -21.35 -14.33 -3.24
C CYS A 130 -21.92 -14.60 -1.83
N ASN A 131 -21.91 -13.63 -0.94
CA ASN A 131 -22.41 -13.79 0.43
C ASN A 131 -23.93 -13.54 0.59
N LYS A 132 -24.63 -13.26 -0.50
CA LYS A 132 -26.09 -13.04 -0.54
C LYS A 132 -26.87 -14.22 -1.14
N GLY A 133 -26.19 -15.21 -1.71
CA GLY A 133 -26.74 -16.45 -2.21
C GLY A 133 -26.57 -17.58 -1.19
#